data_451d7257aa42920f5157cb7c4a9b75d7
#
_entry.id   451d7257aa42920f5157cb7c4a9b75d7
#
_cell.length_a   1.000
_cell.length_b   1.000
_cell.length_c   1.000
_cell.angle_alpha   90.00
_cell.angle_beta   90.00
_cell.angle_gamma   90.00
#
_symmetry.space_group_name_H-M   'P 1'
#
loop_
_entity.id
_entity.type
_entity.pdbx_description
1 polymer ?
#
loop_
_entity_poly.entity_id
_entity_poly.type
_entity_poly.pdbx_seq_one_letter_code
_entity_poly.pdbx_strand_id
1 'polypeptide(L)'
;MFKLTRYLEGGYEFDFGAVQVEKLDSEGRSLPIGMSFVDFVVHEESRTILIEVKDPSQKGATAKEREEFLRQIQQNTLINESLVPKGRDSYTYLHLMNQIRRRLLYIVILGMEKYDESFDSALILGFQDRLRQRLNKETEVPWKIKYIDDVLVLTTEKWSEVFPNYKISRPGNKPT
;
A
#
# COMPACT_ATOMS: atom_id res chain seq x y z
N MET A 1 -12.60 -21.26 -17.63
CA MET A 1 -11.23 -20.73 -17.75
C MET A 1 -11.17 -19.39 -17.04
N PHE A 2 -10.63 -19.34 -15.82
CA PHE A 2 -10.54 -18.08 -15.09
C PHE A 2 -9.47 -17.21 -15.77
N LYS A 3 -9.86 -16.01 -16.21
CA LYS A 3 -8.94 -15.06 -16.82
C LYS A 3 -8.08 -14.50 -15.69
N LEU A 4 -6.80 -14.85 -15.64
CA LEU A 4 -5.82 -14.24 -14.75
C LEU A 4 -5.78 -12.74 -15.08
N THR A 5 -6.33 -11.93 -14.19
CA THR A 5 -6.29 -10.48 -14.34
C THR A 5 -5.01 -9.97 -13.72
N ARG A 6 -4.15 -9.38 -14.53
CA ARG A 6 -2.92 -8.75 -14.10
C ARG A 6 -3.12 -7.25 -13.97
N TYR A 7 -2.60 -6.68 -12.92
CA TYR A 7 -2.71 -5.26 -12.63
C TYR A 7 -1.34 -4.61 -12.68
N LEU A 8 -1.25 -3.41 -13.25
CA LEU A 8 -0.02 -2.63 -13.28
C LEU A 8 -0.14 -1.46 -12.30
N GLU A 9 0.85 -1.29 -11.43
CA GLU A 9 0.97 -0.16 -10.52
C GLU A 9 2.43 0.06 -10.10
N GLY A 10 2.88 1.32 -10.06
CA GLY A 10 4.20 1.70 -9.57
C GLY A 10 5.35 0.93 -10.22
N GLY A 11 5.27 0.62 -11.53
CA GLY A 11 6.30 -0.17 -12.22
C GLY A 11 6.31 -1.66 -11.88
N TYR A 12 5.28 -2.18 -11.21
CA TYR A 12 5.08 -3.59 -10.92
C TYR A 12 3.84 -4.16 -11.61
N GLU A 13 3.89 -5.46 -11.86
CA GLU A 13 2.76 -6.28 -12.27
C GLU A 13 2.34 -7.15 -11.08
N PHE A 14 1.04 -7.12 -10.77
CA PHE A 14 0.42 -7.88 -9.68
C PHE A 14 -0.50 -8.96 -10.24
N ASP A 15 -0.44 -10.15 -9.63
CA ASP A 15 -1.37 -11.24 -9.85
C ASP A 15 -1.91 -11.69 -8.47
N PHE A 16 -3.17 -11.38 -8.24
CA PHE A 16 -3.87 -11.73 -7.00
C PHE A 16 -4.64 -13.06 -7.10
N GLY A 17 -4.46 -13.80 -8.18
CA GLY A 17 -5.20 -15.05 -8.41
C GLY A 17 -6.68 -14.82 -8.68
N ALA A 18 -7.52 -15.64 -8.06
CA ALA A 18 -8.98 -15.62 -8.27
C ALA A 18 -9.75 -14.74 -7.28
N VAL A 19 -9.07 -13.97 -6.42
CA VAL A 19 -9.72 -13.11 -5.44
C VAL A 19 -10.31 -11.87 -6.11
N GLN A 20 -11.37 -11.31 -5.52
CA GLN A 20 -11.94 -10.06 -5.99
C GLN A 20 -11.01 -8.89 -5.67
N VAL A 21 -10.61 -8.14 -6.70
CA VAL A 21 -9.73 -6.96 -6.60
C VAL A 21 -10.39 -5.76 -7.24
N GLU A 22 -10.30 -4.63 -6.56
CA GLU A 22 -10.67 -3.32 -7.09
C GLU A 22 -9.42 -2.43 -7.16
N LYS A 23 -9.14 -1.86 -8.32
CA LYS A 23 -8.16 -0.78 -8.46
C LYS A 23 -8.90 0.53 -8.21
N LEU A 24 -8.76 1.12 -7.01
CA LEU A 24 -9.49 2.33 -6.63
C LEU A 24 -8.94 3.57 -7.34
N ASP A 25 -7.63 3.72 -7.38
CA ASP A 25 -6.96 4.84 -8.04
C ASP A 25 -6.80 4.59 -9.55
N SER A 26 -7.92 4.32 -10.25
CA SER A 26 -7.92 4.08 -11.69
C SER A 26 -8.62 5.20 -12.45
N GLU A 27 -8.06 5.59 -13.60
CA GLU A 27 -8.70 6.54 -14.50
C GLU A 27 -10.11 6.08 -14.90
N GLY A 28 -11.04 7.01 -14.95
CA GLY A 28 -12.43 6.76 -15.35
C GLY A 28 -13.36 6.24 -14.25
N ARG A 29 -12.90 6.03 -13.03
CA ARG A 29 -13.81 5.78 -11.89
C ARG A 29 -14.46 7.08 -11.42
N SER A 30 -15.76 7.04 -11.18
CA SER A 30 -16.46 8.13 -10.52
C SER A 30 -16.31 8.02 -9.02
N LEU A 31 -15.23 8.58 -8.49
CA LEU A 31 -14.95 8.60 -7.05
C LEU A 31 -15.26 9.99 -6.47
N PRO A 32 -15.54 10.09 -5.15
CA PRO A 32 -15.81 11.38 -4.50
C PRO A 32 -14.64 12.35 -4.65
N ILE A 33 -14.95 13.60 -5.00
CA ILE A 33 -13.96 14.67 -5.16
C ILE A 33 -13.34 14.99 -3.80
N GLY A 34 -12.02 15.21 -3.78
CA GLY A 34 -11.27 15.60 -2.58
C GLY A 34 -10.89 14.44 -1.66
N MET A 35 -11.21 13.21 -2.03
CA MET A 35 -10.73 12.01 -1.34
C MET A 35 -9.51 11.43 -2.05
N SER A 36 -8.61 10.84 -1.28
CA SER A 36 -7.41 10.13 -1.76
C SER A 36 -7.57 8.64 -1.53
N PHE A 37 -7.24 7.82 -2.52
CA PHE A 37 -7.46 6.38 -2.43
C PHE A 37 -6.16 5.61 -2.56
N VAL A 38 -6.14 4.42 -1.93
CA VAL A 38 -5.10 3.41 -2.14
C VAL A 38 -5.21 2.84 -3.55
N ASP A 39 -4.14 2.23 -4.03
CA ASP A 39 -4.08 1.67 -5.38
C ASP A 39 -5.03 0.48 -5.55
N PHE A 40 -5.04 -0.46 -4.59
CA PHE A 40 -5.87 -1.67 -4.66
C PHE A 40 -6.64 -1.94 -3.38
N VAL A 41 -7.80 -2.55 -3.55
CA VAL A 41 -8.56 -3.23 -2.49
C VAL A 41 -8.74 -4.69 -2.87
N VAL A 42 -8.28 -5.58 -2.00
CA VAL A 42 -8.45 -7.03 -2.17
C VAL A 42 -9.49 -7.52 -1.17
N HIS A 43 -10.54 -8.17 -1.66
CA HIS A 43 -11.64 -8.69 -0.85
C HIS A 43 -11.47 -10.19 -0.65
N GLU A 44 -10.84 -10.58 0.45
CA GLU A 44 -10.78 -11.97 0.89
C GLU A 44 -12.04 -12.34 1.68
N GLU A 45 -12.26 -13.61 1.88
CA GLU A 45 -13.44 -14.11 2.61
C GLU A 45 -13.49 -13.59 4.06
N SER A 46 -12.34 -13.51 4.74
CA SER A 46 -12.23 -13.14 6.16
C SER A 46 -11.76 -11.71 6.42
N ARG A 47 -11.24 -11.00 5.40
CA ARG A 47 -10.67 -9.65 5.54
C ARG A 47 -10.73 -8.86 4.24
N THR A 48 -10.63 -7.54 4.38
CA THR A 48 -10.40 -6.60 3.28
C THR A 48 -8.96 -6.07 3.42
N ILE A 49 -8.22 -6.01 2.32
CA ILE A 49 -6.84 -5.54 2.31
C ILE A 49 -6.75 -4.28 1.45
N LEU A 50 -6.32 -3.18 2.05
CA LEU A 50 -5.93 -1.96 1.35
C LEU A 50 -4.46 -2.06 0.97
N ILE A 51 -4.10 -1.78 -0.28
CA ILE A 51 -2.72 -1.85 -0.76
C ILE A 51 -2.35 -0.54 -1.41
N GLU A 52 -1.29 0.08 -0.92
CA GLU A 52 -0.61 1.23 -1.51
C GLU A 52 0.78 0.84 -1.97
N VAL A 53 1.15 1.22 -3.18
CA VAL A 53 2.45 0.93 -3.77
C VAL A 53 3.28 2.20 -3.87
N LYS A 54 4.50 2.17 -3.36
CA LYS A 54 5.49 3.24 -3.50
C LYS A 54 6.75 2.67 -4.14
N ASP A 55 7.04 3.09 -5.35
CA ASP A 55 8.18 2.59 -6.11
C ASP A 55 9.23 3.68 -6.43
N PRO A 56 10.06 4.05 -5.45
CA PRO A 56 11.17 4.96 -5.70
C PRO A 56 12.30 4.31 -6.54
N SER A 57 12.23 3.00 -6.78
CA SER A 57 13.19 2.26 -7.60
C SER A 57 12.72 2.06 -9.04
N GLN A 58 11.61 2.66 -9.46
CA GLN A 58 11.09 2.52 -10.82
C GLN A 58 12.11 2.91 -11.90
N LYS A 59 11.90 2.42 -13.11
CA LYS A 59 12.77 2.73 -14.25
C LYS A 59 12.74 4.24 -14.51
N GLY A 60 13.92 4.85 -14.54
CA GLY A 60 14.07 6.30 -14.74
C GLY A 60 14.14 7.13 -13.46
N ALA A 61 13.85 6.57 -12.29
CA ALA A 61 14.01 7.28 -11.02
C ALA A 61 15.48 7.68 -10.78
N THR A 62 15.71 8.97 -10.55
CA THR A 62 17.02 9.54 -10.30
C THR A 62 17.51 9.30 -8.87
N ALA A 63 18.81 9.45 -8.63
CA ALA A 63 19.37 9.39 -7.27
C ALA A 63 18.74 10.44 -6.35
N LYS A 64 18.50 11.66 -6.87
CA LYS A 64 17.86 12.74 -6.12
C LYS A 64 16.42 12.39 -5.69
N GLU A 65 15.63 11.77 -6.56
CA GLU A 65 14.28 11.33 -6.22
C GLU A 65 14.29 10.24 -5.15
N ARG A 66 15.25 9.31 -5.20
CA ARG A 66 15.43 8.30 -4.17
C ARG A 66 15.85 8.87 -2.82
N GLU A 67 16.74 9.85 -2.81
CA GLU A 67 17.13 10.61 -1.59
C GLU A 67 15.93 11.36 -1.01
N GLU A 68 15.16 12.03 -1.84
CA GLU A 68 13.94 12.72 -1.44
C GLU A 68 12.93 11.77 -0.80
N PHE A 69 12.74 10.60 -1.37
CA PHE A 69 11.86 9.60 -0.81
C PHE A 69 12.31 9.11 0.58
N LEU A 70 13.61 8.89 0.77
CA LEU A 70 14.16 8.56 2.10
C LEU A 70 13.91 9.69 3.12
N ARG A 71 14.06 10.93 2.70
CA ARG A 71 13.77 12.09 3.54
C ARG A 71 12.30 12.12 3.95
N GLN A 72 11.39 11.86 3.03
CA GLN A 72 9.94 11.79 3.32
C GLN A 72 9.60 10.70 4.33
N ILE A 73 10.28 9.55 4.28
CA ILE A 73 10.15 8.49 5.28
C ILE A 73 10.65 8.95 6.65
N GLN A 74 11.84 9.58 6.71
CA GLN A 74 12.44 10.03 7.95
C GLN A 74 11.67 11.16 8.62
N GLN A 75 11.13 12.09 7.84
CA GLN A 75 10.38 13.26 8.31
C GLN A 75 8.89 12.99 8.53
N ASN A 76 8.40 11.78 8.28
CA ASN A 76 6.99 11.40 8.31
C ASN A 76 6.09 12.15 7.31
N THR A 77 6.65 12.86 6.34
CA THR A 77 5.89 13.57 5.31
C THR A 77 5.06 12.59 4.48
N LEU A 78 5.67 11.45 4.09
CA LEU A 78 4.97 10.40 3.38
C LEU A 78 3.76 9.86 4.17
N ILE A 79 3.92 9.68 5.49
CA ILE A 79 2.84 9.24 6.38
C ILE A 79 1.71 10.26 6.39
N ASN A 80 2.04 11.52 6.70
CA ASN A 80 1.05 12.55 6.98
C ASN A 80 0.31 13.04 5.72
N GLU A 81 1.02 13.17 4.60
CA GLU A 81 0.49 13.79 3.38
C GLU A 81 -0.05 12.78 2.36
N SER A 82 0.33 11.51 2.48
CA SER A 82 -0.08 10.48 1.52
C SER A 82 -0.75 9.28 2.19
N LEU A 83 -0.03 8.54 3.04
CA LEU A 83 -0.49 7.23 3.49
C LEU A 83 -1.70 7.29 4.42
N VAL A 84 -1.72 8.21 5.37
CA VAL A 84 -2.85 8.37 6.31
C VAL A 84 -4.10 8.87 5.59
N PRO A 85 -4.06 9.93 4.77
CA PRO A 85 -5.22 10.33 3.97
C PRO A 85 -5.77 9.21 3.09
N LYS A 86 -4.91 8.50 2.36
CA LYS A 86 -5.33 7.37 1.51
C LYS A 86 -5.99 6.25 2.30
N GLY A 87 -5.42 5.84 3.42
CA GLY A 87 -5.99 4.79 4.27
C GLY A 87 -7.34 5.19 4.86
N ARG A 88 -7.45 6.40 5.41
CA ARG A 88 -8.69 6.94 5.98
C ARG A 88 -9.79 7.11 4.94
N ASP A 89 -9.48 7.70 3.81
CA ASP A 89 -10.44 8.02 2.77
C ASP A 89 -10.95 6.73 2.09
N SER A 90 -10.05 5.76 1.86
CA SER A 90 -10.42 4.43 1.36
C SER A 90 -11.33 3.69 2.34
N TYR A 91 -10.99 3.70 3.64
CA TYR A 91 -11.86 3.16 4.66
C TYR A 91 -13.25 3.81 4.63
N THR A 92 -13.30 5.14 4.65
CA THR A 92 -14.56 5.89 4.67
C THR A 92 -15.43 5.53 3.46
N TYR A 93 -14.85 5.51 2.28
CA TYR A 93 -15.55 5.14 1.05
C TYR A 93 -16.09 3.70 1.11
N LEU A 94 -15.23 2.75 1.41
CA LEU A 94 -15.62 1.33 1.48
C LEU A 94 -16.66 1.07 2.58
N HIS A 95 -16.56 1.77 3.72
CA HIS A 95 -17.53 1.68 4.80
C HIS A 95 -18.92 2.18 4.35
N LEU A 96 -18.97 3.35 3.71
CA LEU A 96 -20.20 3.92 3.18
C LEU A 96 -20.81 3.08 2.04
N MET A 97 -19.97 2.38 1.28
CA MET A 97 -20.40 1.45 0.23
C MET A 97 -20.75 0.05 0.77
N ASN A 98 -20.67 -0.18 2.09
CA ASN A 98 -20.89 -1.47 2.75
C ASN A 98 -19.99 -2.60 2.19
N GLN A 99 -18.73 -2.27 1.88
CA GLN A 99 -17.77 -3.19 1.25
C GLN A 99 -16.69 -3.69 2.21
N ILE A 100 -16.63 -3.19 3.45
CA ILE A 100 -15.68 -3.67 4.45
C ILE A 100 -16.21 -4.98 5.04
N ARG A 101 -15.41 -6.03 4.91
CA ARG A 101 -15.68 -7.32 5.52
C ARG A 101 -15.14 -7.35 6.96
N ARG A 102 -14.76 -8.49 7.52
CA ARG A 102 -14.53 -8.64 8.97
C ARG A 102 -13.33 -7.85 9.50
N ARG A 103 -12.18 -7.91 8.83
CA ARG A 103 -10.94 -7.23 9.25
C ARG A 103 -10.44 -6.34 8.12
N LEU A 104 -9.87 -5.20 8.48
CA LEU A 104 -9.24 -4.30 7.54
C LEU A 104 -7.73 -4.25 7.78
N LEU A 105 -6.96 -4.73 6.82
CA LEU A 105 -5.51 -4.69 6.81
C LEU A 105 -5.05 -3.61 5.83
N TYR A 106 -4.13 -2.75 6.23
CA TYR A 106 -3.50 -1.78 5.35
C TYR A 106 -2.05 -2.16 5.09
N ILE A 107 -1.70 -2.33 3.83
CA ILE A 107 -0.36 -2.72 3.39
C ILE A 107 0.23 -1.62 2.52
N VAL A 108 1.46 -1.22 2.84
CA VAL A 108 2.28 -0.34 2.01
C VAL A 108 3.43 -1.18 1.45
N ILE A 109 3.52 -1.26 0.13
CA ILE A 109 4.61 -1.96 -0.57
C ILE A 109 5.64 -0.92 -1.00
N LEU A 110 6.88 -1.13 -0.59
CA LEU A 110 8.01 -0.26 -0.94
C LEU A 110 8.94 -0.95 -1.94
N GLY A 111 9.12 -0.34 -3.11
CA GLY A 111 10.08 -0.76 -4.13
C GLY A 111 11.49 -0.28 -3.79
N MET A 112 12.24 -1.07 -3.04
CA MET A 112 13.53 -0.68 -2.47
C MET A 112 14.75 -1.31 -3.16
N GLU A 113 14.58 -1.93 -4.32
CA GLU A 113 15.63 -2.74 -4.97
C GLU A 113 16.88 -1.94 -5.38
N LYS A 114 16.75 -0.61 -5.51
CA LYS A 114 17.86 0.29 -5.85
C LYS A 114 18.48 0.98 -4.65
N TYR A 115 18.11 0.58 -3.43
CA TYR A 115 18.70 1.12 -2.22
C TYR A 115 19.75 0.16 -1.67
N ASP A 116 20.78 0.72 -1.06
CA ASP A 116 21.84 -0.03 -0.40
C ASP A 116 21.32 -0.73 0.86
N GLU A 117 22.13 -1.63 1.43
CA GLU A 117 21.86 -2.32 2.69
C GLU A 117 21.64 -1.36 3.89
N SER A 118 21.94 -0.06 3.72
CA SER A 118 21.63 0.98 4.69
C SER A 118 20.12 1.18 4.93
N PHE A 119 19.27 0.66 4.06
CA PHE A 119 17.82 0.60 4.26
C PHE A 119 17.47 -0.68 5.01
N ASP A 120 17.75 -0.68 6.30
CA ASP A 120 17.60 -1.86 7.12
C ASP A 120 16.16 -2.14 7.55
N SER A 121 15.93 -3.35 8.02
CA SER A 121 14.64 -3.80 8.55
C SER A 121 14.16 -2.95 9.72
N ALA A 122 15.04 -2.35 10.50
CA ALA A 122 14.71 -1.50 11.63
C ALA A 122 14.05 -0.19 11.19
N LEU A 123 14.53 0.40 10.09
CA LEU A 123 13.93 1.62 9.53
C LEU A 123 12.50 1.33 9.02
N ILE A 124 12.28 0.20 8.36
CA ILE A 124 10.95 -0.21 7.87
C ILE A 124 10.01 -0.47 9.05
N LEU A 125 10.44 -1.19 10.06
CA LEU A 125 9.64 -1.45 11.26
C LEU A 125 9.30 -0.15 12.00
N GLY A 126 10.27 0.73 12.19
CA GLY A 126 10.05 2.04 12.80
C GLY A 126 9.07 2.89 11.99
N PHE A 127 9.15 2.87 10.67
CA PHE A 127 8.21 3.55 9.80
C PHE A 127 6.80 2.96 9.90
N GLN A 128 6.68 1.63 9.90
CA GLN A 128 5.41 0.93 10.09
C GLN A 128 4.74 1.31 11.43
N ASP A 129 5.51 1.35 12.52
CA ASP A 129 4.98 1.72 13.83
C ASP A 129 4.50 3.16 13.87
N ARG A 130 5.24 4.09 13.27
CA ARG A 130 4.79 5.50 13.15
C ARG A 130 3.52 5.63 12.30
N LEU A 131 3.43 4.90 11.19
CA LEU A 131 2.22 4.88 10.36
C LEU A 131 1.02 4.34 11.15
N ARG A 132 1.19 3.22 11.86
CA ARG A 132 0.15 2.63 12.71
C ARG A 132 -0.33 3.61 13.79
N GLN A 133 0.60 4.27 14.47
CA GLN A 133 0.29 5.28 15.48
C GLN A 133 -0.48 6.46 14.87
N ARG A 134 -0.04 6.95 13.72
CA ARG A 134 -0.65 8.10 13.07
C ARG A 134 -2.07 7.82 12.55
N LEU A 135 -2.33 6.63 12.04
CA LEU A 135 -3.67 6.19 11.65
C LEU A 135 -4.64 6.14 12.85
N ASN A 136 -4.15 5.83 14.04
CA ASN A 136 -4.97 5.82 15.26
C ASN A 136 -5.12 7.20 15.92
N LYS A 137 -4.19 8.12 15.65
CA LYS A 137 -4.16 9.46 16.26
C LYS A 137 -3.67 10.51 15.28
N GLU A 138 -4.58 11.04 14.49
CA GLU A 138 -4.27 12.12 13.52
C GLU A 138 -4.19 13.51 14.16
N THR A 139 -4.84 13.69 15.30
CA THR A 139 -4.87 14.96 16.07
C THR A 139 -4.44 14.70 17.52
N GLU A 140 -4.57 15.72 18.38
CA GLU A 140 -4.31 15.57 19.82
C GLU A 140 -5.18 14.50 20.49
N VAL A 141 -6.39 14.27 19.95
CA VAL A 141 -7.32 13.26 20.46
C VAL A 141 -7.30 12.04 19.56
N PRO A 142 -7.02 10.84 20.09
CA PRO A 142 -7.09 9.61 19.30
C PRO A 142 -8.52 9.28 18.88
N TRP A 143 -8.64 8.56 17.78
CA TRP A 143 -9.93 8.01 17.36
C TRP A 143 -10.51 7.10 18.45
N LYS A 144 -11.81 7.22 18.70
CA LYS A 144 -12.51 6.35 19.65
C LYS A 144 -12.69 4.92 19.13
N ILE A 145 -12.72 4.76 17.84
CA ILE A 145 -12.87 3.47 17.16
C ILE A 145 -11.68 3.27 16.23
N LYS A 146 -11.02 2.13 16.38
CA LYS A 146 -9.96 1.70 15.48
C LYS A 146 -10.58 1.25 14.14
N TYR A 147 -10.26 1.92 13.06
CA TYR A 147 -10.85 1.64 11.75
C TYR A 147 -9.96 0.75 10.86
N ILE A 148 -8.68 0.67 11.13
CA ILE A 148 -7.74 -0.27 10.49
C ILE A 148 -7.22 -1.22 11.56
N ASP A 149 -7.39 -2.53 11.36
CA ASP A 149 -7.03 -3.54 12.36
C ASP A 149 -5.52 -3.73 12.46
N ASP A 150 -4.83 -3.72 11.32
CA ASP A 150 -3.37 -3.83 11.30
C ASP A 150 -2.76 -3.12 10.09
N VAL A 151 -1.47 -2.81 10.20
CA VAL A 151 -0.66 -2.11 9.20
C VAL A 151 0.61 -2.88 8.98
N LEU A 152 0.93 -3.17 7.72
CA LEU A 152 2.20 -3.77 7.31
C LEU A 152 2.90 -2.85 6.30
N VAL A 153 4.20 -2.69 6.46
CA VAL A 153 5.08 -2.05 5.47
C VAL A 153 6.06 -3.11 4.99
N LEU A 154 6.00 -3.46 3.73
CA LEU A 154 6.71 -4.59 3.16
C LEU A 154 7.56 -4.15 1.97
N THR A 155 8.75 -4.71 1.83
CA THR A 155 9.46 -4.73 0.55
C THR A 155 8.83 -5.78 -0.38
N THR A 156 9.15 -5.75 -1.66
CA THR A 156 8.67 -6.74 -2.63
C THR A 156 9.09 -8.17 -2.29
N GLU A 157 10.29 -8.34 -1.71
CA GLU A 157 10.77 -9.63 -1.21
C GLU A 157 9.91 -10.12 -0.05
N LYS A 158 9.70 -9.26 0.95
CA LYS A 158 8.88 -9.58 2.12
C LYS A 158 7.41 -9.82 1.76
N TRP A 159 6.90 -9.12 0.75
CA TRP A 159 5.58 -9.39 0.20
C TRP A 159 5.43 -10.85 -0.23
N SER A 160 6.40 -11.36 -0.99
CA SER A 160 6.37 -12.74 -1.50
C SER A 160 6.42 -13.79 -0.38
N GLU A 161 7.06 -13.48 0.75
CA GLU A 161 7.08 -14.35 1.92
C GLU A 161 5.73 -14.34 2.68
N VAL A 162 5.15 -13.16 2.87
CA VAL A 162 3.92 -12.95 3.66
C VAL A 162 2.67 -13.34 2.85
N PHE A 163 2.68 -13.09 1.54
CA PHE A 163 1.57 -13.36 0.63
C PHE A 163 2.00 -14.25 -0.55
N PRO A 164 2.38 -15.51 -0.33
CA PRO A 164 2.91 -16.39 -1.38
C PRO A 164 1.92 -16.65 -2.52
N ASN A 165 0.63 -16.46 -2.29
CA ASN A 165 -0.42 -16.62 -3.29
C ASN A 165 -0.64 -15.38 -4.17
N TYR A 166 -0.08 -14.24 -3.80
CA TYR A 166 -0.18 -12.97 -4.52
C TYR A 166 1.17 -12.60 -5.08
N LYS A 167 1.31 -12.72 -6.41
CA LYS A 167 2.59 -12.49 -7.07
C LYS A 167 2.79 -11.02 -7.38
N ILE A 168 4.03 -10.58 -7.22
CA ILE A 168 4.50 -9.26 -7.65
C ILE A 168 5.76 -9.46 -8.50
N SER A 169 5.86 -8.74 -9.61
CA SER A 169 7.04 -8.78 -10.48
C SER A 169 7.21 -7.47 -11.24
N ARG A 170 8.42 -7.17 -11.67
CA ARG A 170 8.61 -6.10 -12.65
C ARG A 170 8.33 -6.60 -14.06
N PRO A 171 7.57 -5.84 -14.88
CA PRO A 171 7.36 -6.18 -16.28
C PRO A 171 8.70 -6.34 -17.02
N GLY A 172 8.86 -7.45 -17.73
CA GLY A 172 10.08 -7.75 -18.48
C GLY A 172 11.13 -8.60 -17.77
N ASN A 173 11.03 -8.81 -16.48
CA ASN A 173 11.78 -9.84 -15.77
C ASN A 173 10.94 -11.12 -15.78
N LYS A 174 11.38 -12.15 -16.51
CA LYS A 174 10.79 -13.49 -16.38
C LYS A 174 11.01 -13.91 -14.92
N PRO A 175 10.01 -14.45 -14.24
CA PRO A 175 10.22 -15.06 -12.94
C PRO A 175 11.22 -16.22 -13.13
N THR A 176 12.32 -16.16 -12.41
CA THR A 176 13.26 -17.28 -12.26
C THR A 176 12.61 -18.38 -11.42
#